data_8d69f1d712007bd238902cc952c74e16
#
_entry.id   8d69f1d712007bd238902cc952c74e16
#
_cell.length_a   1.000
_cell.length_b   1.000
_cell.length_c   1.000
_cell.angle_alpha   90.00
_cell.angle_beta   90.00
_cell.angle_gamma   90.00
#
_symmetry.space_group_name_H-M   'P 1'
#
loop_
_entity.id
_entity.type
_entity.pdbx_description
1 polymer ?
#
loop_
_entity_poly.entity_id
_entity_poly.type
_entity_poly.pdbx_seq_one_letter_code
_entity_poly.pdbx_strand_id
1 'polypeptide(L)'
;MTSAELPRGVGTPPGYTWHCRQRWVAEDPAQKRIDRDDFARDRARVVHSAGLRRLSSTTQVVQPDSDDFVRNRLTHSLEVAQIGREFGAVLGCDADVVDTACLAHDLGHPPFGHHGEAVLDELAAGVGGFEGNAQTLRVLTRLEAKRSHPDGRPAGLNLTRASVDASIKYPWARDEGPAPSAKFGHYPDDGEAFAWARDGAPPGQPHRRCLEAQVMDWSDDVAYCVHDIEDAIASGRIDPALLGSRTVRREVVQLAHDWYASDLPEELLTEALQRLLDTGWIPDRHDGSRRSLAVLKDMTSRLIGRFVTAVEAATRAEHGEGVLTRYAADLVVPDTARAETAVLKATVARFVMLSDERRRVMDWQRTVVADLFEHYLRHPEAMDPMHAQDRAEGEQAGDEQGAVRAVVDQVASLSDARARALHQRLARRASG
;
A
#
# COMPACT_ATOMS: atom_id res chain seq x y z
N MET A 1 38.86 -2.84 16.16
CA MET A 1 37.59 -2.08 16.00
C MET A 1 36.66 -2.53 17.12
N THR A 2 36.48 -1.69 18.12
CA THR A 2 35.79 -1.99 19.36
C THR A 2 34.28 -2.06 19.10
N SER A 3 33.65 -3.16 19.51
CA SER A 3 32.21 -3.34 19.57
C SER A 3 31.60 -2.26 20.45
N ALA A 4 30.94 -1.28 19.86
CA ALA A 4 30.15 -0.31 20.59
C ALA A 4 29.00 -1.05 21.27
N GLU A 5 29.04 -1.13 22.61
CA GLU A 5 27.94 -1.65 23.41
C GLU A 5 26.71 -0.78 23.19
N LEU A 6 25.58 -1.40 22.83
CA LEU A 6 24.27 -0.76 22.75
C LEU A 6 23.86 -0.22 24.14
N PRO A 7 23.22 0.97 24.22
CA PRO A 7 22.67 1.45 25.49
C PRO A 7 21.64 0.44 26.01
N ARG A 8 21.80 0.03 27.28
CA ARG A 8 20.88 -0.86 27.99
C ARG A 8 19.54 -0.16 28.19
N GLY A 9 18.51 -0.56 27.42
CA GLY A 9 17.20 0.06 27.64
C GLY A 9 16.12 -0.34 26.70
N VAL A 10 15.98 -1.36 26.09
CA VAL A 10 14.93 -2.14 25.46
C VAL A 10 15.65 -3.25 24.71
N GLY A 11 15.43 -4.50 25.06
CA GLY A 11 16.11 -5.64 24.44
C GLY A 11 15.88 -5.59 22.91
N THR A 12 16.96 -5.72 22.14
CA THR A 12 16.87 -5.84 20.68
C THR A 12 16.04 -7.08 20.39
N PRO A 13 14.92 -6.97 19.65
CA PRO A 13 14.14 -8.14 19.26
C PRO A 13 15.04 -9.16 18.56
N PRO A 14 14.89 -10.45 18.80
CA PRO A 14 15.66 -11.47 18.12
C PRO A 14 15.60 -11.29 16.59
N GLY A 15 16.75 -11.48 15.91
CA GLY A 15 16.83 -11.39 14.45
C GLY A 15 17.10 -9.99 13.89
N TYR A 16 16.96 -8.91 14.68
CA TYR A 16 17.29 -7.55 14.23
C TYR A 16 18.67 -7.14 14.77
N THR A 17 19.58 -6.87 13.86
CA THR A 17 20.94 -6.42 14.17
C THR A 17 21.02 -4.90 14.27
N TRP A 18 22.18 -4.38 14.71
CA TRP A 18 22.46 -2.94 14.64
C TRP A 18 22.30 -2.38 13.22
N HIS A 19 22.67 -3.17 12.19
CA HIS A 19 22.50 -2.82 10.78
C HIS A 19 21.04 -2.55 10.42
N CYS A 20 20.08 -3.32 10.94
CA CYS A 20 18.64 -3.10 10.76
C CYS A 20 18.16 -1.77 11.33
N ARG A 21 18.82 -1.27 12.39
CA ARG A 21 18.46 -0.03 13.11
C ARG A 21 19.16 1.22 12.55
N GLN A 22 20.07 1.05 11.61
CA GLN A 22 20.71 2.19 10.94
C GLN A 22 19.68 3.05 10.23
N ARG A 23 19.91 4.37 10.27
CA ARG A 23 19.20 5.37 9.50
C ARG A 23 20.06 5.85 8.34
N TRP A 24 19.42 6.26 7.27
CA TRP A 24 20.14 6.73 6.09
C TRP A 24 21.00 7.95 6.40
N VAL A 25 20.42 8.90 7.15
CA VAL A 25 21.17 10.00 7.75
C VAL A 25 21.35 9.72 9.24
N ALA A 26 22.59 9.74 9.70
CA ALA A 26 22.90 9.55 11.12
C ALA A 26 22.27 10.65 11.97
N GLU A 27 21.72 10.27 13.11
CA GLU A 27 21.12 11.20 14.07
C GLU A 27 21.86 11.14 15.39
N ASP A 28 22.04 12.30 16.03
CA ASP A 28 22.69 12.40 17.34
C ASP A 28 21.86 11.66 18.41
N PRO A 29 22.40 10.61 19.04
CA PRO A 29 21.72 9.87 20.09
C PRO A 29 21.37 10.73 21.30
N ALA A 30 22.15 11.79 21.61
CA ALA A 30 21.91 12.67 22.74
C ALA A 30 20.60 13.50 22.62
N GLN A 31 20.11 13.67 21.39
CA GLN A 31 18.83 14.35 21.12
C GLN A 31 17.61 13.41 21.20
N LYS A 32 17.84 12.14 21.53
CA LYS A 32 16.78 11.12 21.57
C LYS A 32 16.45 10.74 23.01
N ARG A 33 15.18 10.50 23.29
CA ARG A 33 14.77 9.86 24.55
C ARG A 33 15.36 8.43 24.58
N ILE A 34 16.04 8.09 25.67
CA ILE A 34 16.78 6.82 25.84
C ILE A 34 15.83 5.62 25.91
N ASP A 35 14.62 5.83 26.41
CA ASP A 35 13.62 4.80 26.70
C ASP A 35 12.72 4.44 25.52
N ARG A 36 12.94 5.00 24.33
CA ARG A 36 12.11 4.77 23.15
C ARG A 36 12.86 4.02 22.06
N ASP A 37 12.33 2.85 21.68
CA ASP A 37 12.87 2.03 20.60
C ASP A 37 12.91 2.76 19.26
N ASP A 38 13.87 2.43 18.39
CA ASP A 38 14.00 3.04 17.07
C ASP A 38 12.85 2.70 16.13
N PHE A 39 12.32 1.46 16.20
CA PHE A 39 11.17 1.04 15.39
C PHE A 39 9.88 1.71 15.84
N ALA A 40 9.67 1.87 17.15
CA ALA A 40 8.56 2.66 17.68
C ALA A 40 8.63 4.15 17.27
N ARG A 41 9.86 4.69 17.05
CA ARG A 41 10.04 6.03 16.47
C ARG A 41 9.66 6.08 15.01
N ASP A 42 9.98 5.05 14.25
CA ASP A 42 9.64 4.96 12.82
C ASP A 42 8.14 4.94 12.63
N ARG A 43 7.44 4.08 13.38
CA ARG A 43 5.99 4.08 13.41
C ARG A 43 5.42 5.47 13.70
N ALA A 44 5.94 6.15 14.70
CA ALA A 44 5.48 7.51 15.02
C ALA A 44 5.78 8.53 13.90
N ARG A 45 6.91 8.39 13.17
CA ARG A 45 7.22 9.27 12.04
C ARG A 45 6.20 9.11 10.92
N VAL A 46 5.81 7.86 10.60
CA VAL A 46 4.76 7.60 9.62
C VAL A 46 3.41 8.13 10.10
N VAL A 47 3.01 7.86 11.36
CA VAL A 47 1.75 8.36 11.94
C VAL A 47 1.66 9.89 11.90
N HIS A 48 2.78 10.59 12.09
CA HIS A 48 2.82 12.05 12.05
C HIS A 48 3.15 12.65 10.67
N SER A 49 3.32 11.83 9.62
CA SER A 49 3.61 12.30 8.27
C SER A 49 2.43 13.04 7.64
N ALA A 50 2.73 13.92 6.69
CA ALA A 50 1.71 14.57 5.88
C ALA A 50 1.05 13.57 4.92
N GLY A 51 1.85 12.63 4.40
CA GLY A 51 1.38 11.55 3.51
C GLY A 51 0.28 10.72 4.15
N LEU A 52 0.46 10.26 5.41
CA LEU A 52 -0.59 9.48 6.08
C LEU A 52 -1.86 10.30 6.32
N ARG A 53 -1.74 11.57 6.74
CA ARG A 53 -2.92 12.46 6.89
C ARG A 53 -3.68 12.66 5.59
N ARG A 54 -2.97 12.73 4.44
CA ARG A 54 -3.56 12.89 3.11
C ARG A 54 -4.51 11.74 2.76
N LEU A 55 -4.20 10.51 3.22
CA LEU A 55 -5.01 9.32 2.94
C LEU A 55 -6.45 9.42 3.46
N SER A 56 -6.73 10.29 4.44
CA SER A 56 -8.09 10.55 4.92
C SER A 56 -9.03 11.13 3.86
N SER A 57 -8.47 11.76 2.83
CA SER A 57 -9.21 12.39 1.73
C SER A 57 -8.89 11.74 0.38
N THR A 58 -8.50 10.46 0.39
CA THR A 58 -8.21 9.64 -0.79
C THR A 58 -9.13 8.43 -0.84
N THR A 59 -9.69 8.14 -2.01
CA THR A 59 -10.61 7.02 -2.24
C THR A 59 -9.89 5.68 -2.10
N GLN A 60 -10.49 4.73 -1.40
CA GLN A 60 -10.10 3.31 -1.41
C GLN A 60 -10.78 2.61 -2.61
N VAL A 61 -12.04 2.27 -2.51
CA VAL A 61 -12.84 1.65 -3.59
C VAL A 61 -14.02 2.53 -3.99
N VAL A 62 -14.70 3.08 -3.01
CA VAL A 62 -15.85 3.97 -3.17
C VAL A 62 -15.46 5.37 -2.72
N GLN A 63 -16.02 6.40 -3.35
CA GLN A 63 -15.71 7.78 -2.98
C GLN A 63 -16.17 8.05 -1.53
N PRO A 64 -15.29 8.61 -0.66
CA PRO A 64 -15.60 8.85 0.75
C PRO A 64 -16.82 9.74 0.98
N ASP A 65 -17.12 10.64 0.02
CA ASP A 65 -18.24 11.58 0.11
C ASP A 65 -19.62 10.94 -0.17
N SER A 66 -19.67 9.63 -0.47
CA SER A 66 -20.91 8.96 -0.86
C SER A 66 -21.65 8.29 0.31
N ASP A 67 -20.96 7.96 1.38
CA ASP A 67 -21.51 7.29 2.56
C ASP A 67 -20.53 7.38 3.73
N ASP A 68 -21.00 7.73 4.93
CA ASP A 68 -20.18 7.85 6.15
C ASP A 68 -19.58 6.52 6.63
N PHE A 69 -20.08 5.38 6.17
CA PHE A 69 -19.61 4.05 6.54
C PHE A 69 -18.50 3.50 5.63
N VAL A 70 -18.28 4.13 4.47
CA VAL A 70 -17.29 3.65 3.49
C VAL A 70 -15.88 4.07 3.91
N ARG A 71 -14.95 3.12 3.85
CA ARG A 71 -13.54 3.33 4.21
C ARG A 71 -12.83 4.22 3.21
N ASN A 72 -12.03 5.15 3.74
CA ASN A 72 -10.99 5.85 2.98
C ASN A 72 -9.64 5.11 3.13
N ARG A 73 -8.61 5.54 2.39
CA ARG A 73 -7.29 4.88 2.47
C ARG A 73 -6.64 4.96 3.84
N LEU A 74 -6.91 6.00 4.64
CA LEU A 74 -6.39 6.08 6.01
C LEU A 74 -6.97 5.00 6.91
N THR A 75 -8.30 4.83 6.89
CA THR A 75 -8.94 3.77 7.69
C THR A 75 -8.52 2.39 7.23
N HIS A 76 -8.41 2.16 5.91
CA HIS A 76 -7.86 0.93 5.37
C HIS A 76 -6.42 0.67 5.87
N SER A 77 -5.50 1.64 5.75
CA SER A 77 -4.11 1.49 6.22
C SER A 77 -4.02 1.22 7.72
N LEU A 78 -4.92 1.78 8.54
CA LEU A 78 -4.99 1.49 9.98
C LEU A 78 -5.45 0.04 10.24
N GLU A 79 -6.41 -0.46 9.47
CA GLU A 79 -6.90 -1.83 9.58
C GLU A 79 -5.86 -2.85 9.07
N VAL A 80 -5.16 -2.56 7.97
CA VAL A 80 -4.00 -3.35 7.50
C VAL A 80 -2.92 -3.40 8.59
N ALA A 81 -2.63 -2.26 9.22
CA ALA A 81 -1.62 -2.18 10.28
C ALA A 81 -2.02 -2.98 11.52
N GLN A 82 -3.30 -3.01 11.89
CA GLN A 82 -3.79 -3.84 12.98
C GLN A 82 -3.61 -5.34 12.69
N ILE A 83 -3.99 -5.78 11.49
CA ILE A 83 -3.83 -7.19 11.07
C ILE A 83 -2.34 -7.55 11.01
N GLY A 84 -1.54 -6.74 10.31
CA GLY A 84 -0.12 -7.01 10.11
C GLY A 84 0.68 -7.02 11.40
N ARG A 85 0.41 -6.09 12.31
CA ARG A 85 1.05 -6.03 13.63
C ARG A 85 0.86 -7.30 14.42
N GLU A 86 -0.37 -7.81 14.51
CA GLU A 86 -0.68 -9.04 15.24
C GLU A 86 -0.10 -10.27 14.53
N PHE A 87 -0.26 -10.34 13.21
CA PHE A 87 0.25 -11.45 12.42
C PHE A 87 1.78 -11.52 12.43
N GLY A 88 2.48 -10.39 12.26
CA GLY A 88 3.94 -10.35 12.34
C GLY A 88 4.46 -10.77 13.71
N ALA A 89 3.79 -10.34 14.79
CA ALA A 89 4.18 -10.69 16.16
C ALA A 89 4.13 -12.20 16.43
N VAL A 90 3.11 -12.91 15.95
CA VAL A 90 3.03 -14.39 16.13
C VAL A 90 4.08 -15.14 15.31
N LEU A 91 4.61 -14.57 14.23
CA LEU A 91 5.74 -15.12 13.49
C LEU A 91 7.10 -14.78 14.13
N GLY A 92 7.14 -13.79 15.03
CA GLY A 92 8.34 -13.32 15.72
C GLY A 92 8.95 -12.04 15.13
N CYS A 93 8.28 -11.40 14.16
CA CYS A 93 8.67 -10.08 13.66
C CYS A 93 8.50 -9.00 14.74
N ASP A 94 9.30 -7.94 14.66
CA ASP A 94 9.05 -6.74 15.46
C ASP A 94 7.74 -6.08 15.02
N ALA A 95 6.81 -5.96 15.95
CA ALA A 95 5.47 -5.47 15.68
C ALA A 95 5.47 -4.03 15.15
N ASP A 96 6.40 -3.17 15.58
CA ASP A 96 6.48 -1.78 15.12
C ASP A 96 7.10 -1.66 13.72
N VAL A 97 7.95 -2.60 13.29
CA VAL A 97 8.45 -2.68 11.90
C VAL A 97 7.32 -3.05 10.95
N VAL A 98 6.54 -4.08 11.27
CA VAL A 98 5.39 -4.50 10.43
C VAL A 98 4.30 -3.44 10.40
N ASP A 99 3.94 -2.88 11.55
CA ASP A 99 2.95 -1.79 11.67
C ASP A 99 3.37 -0.56 10.82
N THR A 100 4.67 -0.20 10.88
CA THR A 100 5.22 0.90 10.07
C THR A 100 5.07 0.62 8.57
N ALA A 101 5.41 -0.58 8.12
CA ALA A 101 5.27 -0.98 6.72
C ALA A 101 3.79 -0.98 6.28
N CYS A 102 2.89 -1.51 7.09
CA CYS A 102 1.46 -1.53 6.84
C CYS A 102 0.85 -0.12 6.79
N LEU A 103 1.24 0.78 7.70
CA LEU A 103 0.80 2.18 7.65
C LEU A 103 1.33 2.92 6.42
N ALA A 104 2.48 2.52 5.91
CA ALA A 104 3.16 3.19 4.80
C ALA A 104 2.76 2.68 3.41
N HIS A 105 2.18 1.47 3.30
CA HIS A 105 2.02 0.78 2.01
C HIS A 105 1.28 1.61 0.94
N ASP A 106 0.32 2.43 1.35
CA ASP A 106 -0.53 3.25 0.47
C ASP A 106 -0.10 4.71 0.32
N LEU A 107 1.02 5.15 0.95
CA LEU A 107 1.45 6.56 0.96
C LEU A 107 1.72 7.12 -0.43
N GLY A 108 2.14 6.28 -1.37
CA GLY A 108 2.46 6.67 -2.74
C GLY A 108 1.27 6.75 -3.68
N HIS A 109 0.07 6.31 -3.29
CA HIS A 109 -1.08 6.37 -4.18
C HIS A 109 -1.46 7.81 -4.52
N PRO A 110 -1.68 8.10 -5.82
CA PRO A 110 -2.10 9.41 -6.28
C PRO A 110 -3.61 9.61 -6.05
N PRO A 111 -4.17 10.80 -6.34
CA PRO A 111 -5.61 10.98 -6.36
C PRO A 111 -6.29 9.98 -7.29
N PHE A 112 -7.46 9.49 -6.87
CA PHE A 112 -8.31 8.51 -7.56
C PHE A 112 -7.75 7.07 -7.62
N GLY A 113 -6.76 6.76 -6.77
CA GLY A 113 -6.22 5.41 -6.58
C GLY A 113 -5.61 4.81 -7.85
N HIS A 114 -5.86 3.53 -8.12
CA HIS A 114 -5.28 2.81 -9.26
C HIS A 114 -5.62 3.42 -10.63
N HIS A 115 -6.77 4.11 -10.75
CA HIS A 115 -7.09 4.78 -12.00
C HIS A 115 -6.19 6.01 -12.23
N GLY A 116 -6.00 6.84 -11.20
CA GLY A 116 -5.06 7.96 -11.25
C GLY A 116 -3.61 7.49 -11.46
N GLU A 117 -3.24 6.35 -10.87
CA GLU A 117 -1.95 5.68 -11.08
C GLU A 117 -1.73 5.34 -12.56
N ALA A 118 -2.70 4.68 -13.20
CA ALA A 118 -2.60 4.34 -14.62
C ALA A 118 -2.47 5.58 -15.52
N VAL A 119 -3.22 6.63 -15.22
CA VAL A 119 -3.13 7.90 -15.97
C VAL A 119 -1.78 8.58 -15.78
N LEU A 120 -1.25 8.63 -14.55
CA LEU A 120 0.08 9.20 -14.29
C LEU A 120 1.19 8.34 -14.92
N ASP A 121 1.05 7.02 -14.95
CA ASP A 121 2.03 6.14 -15.61
C ASP A 121 2.14 6.46 -17.11
N GLU A 122 1.02 6.65 -17.80
CA GLU A 122 0.99 7.07 -19.19
C GLU A 122 1.63 8.46 -19.38
N LEU A 123 1.26 9.44 -18.56
CA LEU A 123 1.76 10.82 -18.67
C LEU A 123 3.26 10.94 -18.32
N ALA A 124 3.74 10.10 -17.42
CA ALA A 124 5.11 10.05 -16.96
C ALA A 124 6.00 9.07 -17.76
N ALA A 125 5.50 8.47 -18.85
CA ALA A 125 6.24 7.44 -19.60
C ALA A 125 7.66 7.88 -20.00
N GLY A 126 7.85 9.15 -20.38
CA GLY A 126 9.15 9.73 -20.75
C GLY A 126 10.15 9.86 -19.60
N VAL A 127 9.71 9.72 -18.35
CA VAL A 127 10.53 9.87 -17.14
C VAL A 127 10.48 8.62 -16.23
N GLY A 128 10.25 7.44 -16.81
CA GLY A 128 10.23 6.16 -16.11
C GLY A 128 8.85 5.78 -15.54
N GLY A 129 7.78 6.44 -15.96
CA GLY A 129 6.40 6.11 -15.61
C GLY A 129 6.01 6.46 -14.17
N PHE A 130 4.94 5.82 -13.68
CA PHE A 130 4.45 5.97 -12.32
C PHE A 130 4.00 4.62 -11.75
N GLU A 131 4.29 4.38 -10.47
CA GLU A 131 3.82 3.23 -9.72
C GLU A 131 3.71 3.60 -8.23
N GLY A 132 2.57 3.28 -7.61
CA GLY A 132 2.27 3.67 -6.23
C GLY A 132 3.28 3.17 -5.19
N ASN A 133 3.83 1.95 -5.36
CA ASN A 133 4.83 1.41 -4.43
C ASN A 133 6.20 2.09 -4.60
N ALA A 134 6.61 2.42 -5.84
CA ALA A 134 7.80 3.22 -6.07
C ALA A 134 7.63 4.63 -5.46
N GLN A 135 6.46 5.21 -5.63
CA GLN A 135 6.13 6.49 -5.02
C GLN A 135 6.10 6.41 -3.49
N THR A 136 5.67 5.27 -2.90
CA THR A 136 5.76 5.05 -1.44
C THR A 136 7.21 5.14 -0.97
N LEU A 137 8.15 4.45 -1.63
CA LEU A 137 9.57 4.56 -1.28
C LEU A 137 10.04 6.01 -1.37
N ARG A 138 9.68 6.71 -2.46
CA ARG A 138 10.04 8.11 -2.68
C ARG A 138 9.46 9.04 -1.60
N VAL A 139 8.22 8.84 -1.17
CA VAL A 139 7.62 9.56 -0.03
C VAL A 139 8.44 9.33 1.24
N LEU A 140 8.76 8.09 1.57
CA LEU A 140 9.49 7.72 2.79
C LEU A 140 10.92 8.24 2.83
N THR A 141 11.60 8.30 1.67
CA THR A 141 13.04 8.58 1.59
C THR A 141 13.37 9.96 1.02
N ARG A 142 12.38 10.70 0.47
CA ARG A 142 12.63 11.99 -0.18
C ARG A 142 11.56 13.05 0.10
N LEU A 143 10.26 12.77 -0.18
CA LEU A 143 9.23 13.82 -0.24
C LEU A 143 8.72 14.27 1.15
N GLU A 144 8.75 13.43 2.16
CA GLU A 144 8.41 13.85 3.52
C GLU A 144 9.53 14.71 4.13
N ALA A 145 9.20 15.93 4.50
CA ALA A 145 10.16 16.93 4.96
C ALA A 145 10.55 16.73 6.44
N LYS A 146 11.30 15.67 6.76
CA LYS A 146 11.74 15.38 8.14
C LYS A 146 13.23 15.58 8.37
N ARG A 147 14.07 15.09 7.44
CA ARG A 147 15.53 15.17 7.52
C ARG A 147 16.15 15.44 6.16
N SER A 148 17.35 16.00 6.19
CA SER A 148 18.19 16.18 5.00
C SER A 148 19.59 15.66 5.28
N HIS A 149 20.29 15.28 4.24
CA HIS A 149 21.72 14.98 4.23
C HIS A 149 22.52 16.26 4.54
N PRO A 150 23.81 16.13 4.95
CA PRO A 150 24.68 17.29 5.19
C PRO A 150 24.87 18.22 3.99
N ASP A 151 24.69 17.69 2.79
CA ASP A 151 24.77 18.42 1.50
C ASP A 151 23.44 19.10 1.12
N GLY A 152 22.40 18.97 1.96
CA GLY A 152 21.08 19.56 1.75
C GLY A 152 20.09 18.65 1.01
N ARG A 153 20.51 17.55 0.41
CA ARG A 153 19.59 16.60 -0.25
C ARG A 153 18.56 16.06 0.75
N PRO A 154 17.28 15.90 0.37
CA PRO A 154 16.25 15.37 1.25
C PRO A 154 16.54 13.90 1.63
N ALA A 155 16.17 13.51 2.84
CA ALA A 155 16.24 12.13 3.34
C ALA A 155 14.88 11.63 3.89
N GLY A 156 13.80 12.27 3.50
CA GLY A 156 12.44 11.91 3.84
C GLY A 156 12.19 11.80 5.34
N LEU A 157 11.47 10.78 5.76
CA LEU A 157 11.21 10.47 7.16
C LEU A 157 12.45 9.95 7.90
N ASN A 158 13.49 9.56 7.20
CA ASN A 158 14.71 8.98 7.75
C ASN A 158 14.42 7.81 8.70
N LEU A 159 13.63 6.86 8.21
CA LEU A 159 13.31 5.61 8.93
C LEU A 159 14.55 4.73 9.05
N THR A 160 14.49 3.70 9.89
CA THR A 160 15.52 2.67 9.95
C THR A 160 15.51 1.82 8.68
N ARG A 161 16.65 1.20 8.38
CA ARG A 161 16.80 0.30 7.24
C ARG A 161 15.71 -0.78 7.22
N ALA A 162 15.46 -1.44 8.37
CA ALA A 162 14.47 -2.50 8.47
C ALA A 162 13.06 -2.00 8.12
N SER A 163 12.67 -0.80 8.59
CA SER A 163 11.35 -0.23 8.32
C SER A 163 11.19 0.18 6.85
N VAL A 164 12.25 0.73 6.22
CA VAL A 164 12.20 1.05 4.78
C VAL A 164 12.12 -0.23 3.95
N ASP A 165 12.98 -1.22 4.22
CA ASP A 165 12.98 -2.49 3.49
C ASP A 165 11.66 -3.26 3.64
N ALA A 166 11.04 -3.24 4.84
CA ALA A 166 9.73 -3.83 5.08
C ALA A 166 8.59 -3.15 4.30
N SER A 167 8.78 -1.90 3.89
CA SER A 167 7.81 -1.15 3.08
C SER A 167 7.96 -1.37 1.57
N ILE A 168 8.97 -2.13 1.12
CA ILE A 168 9.24 -2.41 -0.29
C ILE A 168 8.51 -3.68 -0.73
N LYS A 169 7.36 -3.51 -1.39
CA LYS A 169 6.54 -4.62 -1.93
C LYS A 169 7.16 -5.24 -3.19
N TYR A 170 7.77 -4.43 -4.06
CA TYR A 170 8.38 -4.85 -5.33
C TYR A 170 9.85 -4.42 -5.36
N PRO A 171 10.79 -5.30 -4.93
CA PRO A 171 12.19 -4.94 -4.80
C PRO A 171 12.96 -4.98 -6.15
N TRP A 172 12.48 -4.27 -7.17
CA TRP A 172 13.06 -4.14 -8.50
C TRP A 172 12.68 -2.82 -9.16
N ALA A 173 13.46 -2.41 -10.15
CA ALA A 173 13.14 -1.29 -11.02
C ALA A 173 12.10 -1.68 -12.08
N ARG A 174 11.60 -0.68 -12.83
CA ARG A 174 10.71 -0.93 -13.95
C ARG A 174 11.35 -1.91 -14.93
N ASP A 175 10.58 -2.87 -15.43
CA ASP A 175 10.99 -3.91 -16.40
C ASP A 175 12.04 -4.93 -15.89
N GLU A 176 12.47 -4.86 -14.62
CA GLU A 176 13.40 -5.82 -14.00
C GLU A 176 12.71 -6.90 -13.14
N GLY A 177 11.39 -6.84 -13.02
CA GLY A 177 10.60 -7.79 -12.22
C GLY A 177 10.56 -9.20 -12.80
N PRO A 178 10.19 -10.22 -11.97
CA PRO A 178 10.20 -11.63 -12.35
C PRO A 178 9.15 -12.05 -13.37
N ALA A 179 8.21 -11.20 -13.75
CA ALA A 179 7.17 -11.45 -14.76
C ALA A 179 6.84 -10.15 -15.49
N PRO A 180 6.14 -10.18 -16.63
CA PRO A 180 5.69 -8.96 -17.28
C PRO A 180 4.66 -8.27 -16.37
N SER A 181 5.16 -7.47 -15.43
CA SER A 181 4.39 -6.68 -14.48
C SER A 181 4.75 -5.22 -14.64
N ALA A 182 3.75 -4.36 -14.71
CA ALA A 182 3.94 -2.90 -14.64
C ALA A 182 4.36 -2.44 -13.22
N LYS A 183 4.38 -3.34 -12.22
CA LYS A 183 4.69 -3.03 -10.84
C LYS A 183 6.21 -3.01 -10.59
N PHE A 184 6.67 -1.97 -9.89
CA PHE A 184 8.07 -1.79 -9.51
C PHE A 184 8.17 -0.99 -8.20
N GLY A 185 9.33 -0.99 -7.53
CA GLY A 185 9.46 -0.44 -6.18
C GLY A 185 10.35 0.79 -6.06
N HIS A 186 10.99 1.24 -7.14
CA HIS A 186 11.77 2.48 -7.12
C HIS A 186 11.93 3.08 -8.51
N TYR A 187 12.08 4.41 -8.56
CA TYR A 187 12.50 5.13 -9.77
C TYR A 187 14.04 5.15 -9.87
N PRO A 188 14.60 5.43 -11.06
CA PRO A 188 16.06 5.50 -11.23
C PRO A 188 16.75 6.50 -10.29
N ASP A 189 16.13 7.65 -10.03
CA ASP A 189 16.65 8.71 -9.15
C ASP A 189 16.51 8.41 -7.64
N ASP A 190 15.79 7.34 -7.28
CA ASP A 190 15.69 6.82 -5.90
C ASP A 190 16.58 5.58 -5.68
N GLY A 191 17.40 5.21 -6.67
CA GLY A 191 18.24 4.01 -6.65
C GLY A 191 19.24 3.95 -5.47
N GLU A 192 19.79 5.10 -5.04
CA GLU A 192 20.70 5.17 -3.89
C GLU A 192 19.97 4.80 -2.59
N ALA A 193 18.78 5.36 -2.37
CA ALA A 193 17.93 5.05 -1.21
C ALA A 193 17.47 3.60 -1.21
N PHE A 194 17.08 3.09 -2.37
CA PHE A 194 16.71 1.69 -2.57
C PHE A 194 17.86 0.77 -2.25
N ALA A 195 19.05 0.98 -2.84
CA ALA A 195 20.24 0.17 -2.59
C ALA A 195 20.62 0.19 -1.10
N TRP A 196 20.57 1.36 -0.45
CA TRP A 196 20.80 1.47 0.98
C TRP A 196 19.80 0.66 1.79
N ALA A 197 18.52 0.73 1.49
CA ALA A 197 17.49 -0.03 2.20
C ALA A 197 17.68 -1.55 2.04
N ARG A 198 18.09 -1.97 0.84
CA ARG A 198 18.27 -3.38 0.44
C ARG A 198 19.62 -3.99 0.79
N ASP A 199 20.54 -3.24 1.41
CA ASP A 199 21.90 -3.69 1.78
C ASP A 199 21.93 -4.86 2.80
N GLY A 200 20.79 -5.31 3.31
CA GLY A 200 20.65 -6.54 4.11
C GLY A 200 20.04 -7.72 3.36
N ALA A 201 19.72 -7.57 2.07
CA ALA A 201 19.15 -8.66 1.28
C ALA A 201 20.17 -9.76 0.99
N PRO A 202 19.75 -11.04 0.93
CA PRO A 202 20.68 -12.15 0.67
C PRO A 202 21.37 -11.99 -0.69
N PRO A 203 22.70 -12.22 -0.74
CA PRO A 203 23.45 -12.18 -1.99
C PRO A 203 22.85 -13.13 -3.06
N GLY A 204 22.74 -12.66 -4.28
CA GLY A 204 22.18 -13.44 -5.40
C GLY A 204 20.64 -13.55 -5.40
N GLN A 205 19.96 -12.91 -4.47
CA GLN A 205 18.49 -12.90 -4.39
C GLN A 205 17.95 -11.44 -4.35
N PRO A 206 18.20 -10.60 -5.35
CA PRO A 206 17.88 -9.17 -5.30
C PRO A 206 16.36 -8.90 -5.19
N HIS A 207 15.55 -9.82 -5.70
CA HIS A 207 14.08 -9.69 -5.71
C HIS A 207 13.41 -10.33 -4.49
N ARG A 208 14.17 -10.96 -3.58
CA ARG A 208 13.60 -11.54 -2.37
C ARG A 208 13.16 -10.45 -1.42
N ARG A 209 11.92 -10.51 -0.96
CA ARG A 209 11.36 -9.62 0.07
C ARG A 209 11.73 -10.12 1.46
N CYS A 210 11.92 -9.22 2.41
CA CYS A 210 11.96 -9.62 3.82
C CYS A 210 10.58 -10.13 4.28
N LEU A 211 10.55 -10.93 5.34
CA LEU A 211 9.30 -11.51 5.86
C LEU A 211 8.28 -10.45 6.24
N GLU A 212 8.73 -9.34 6.84
CA GLU A 212 7.86 -8.23 7.24
C GLU A 212 7.15 -7.60 6.04
N ALA A 213 7.82 -7.48 4.88
CA ALA A 213 7.19 -6.99 3.66
C ALA A 213 6.16 -7.99 3.10
N GLN A 214 6.41 -9.29 3.26
CA GLN A 214 5.47 -10.34 2.86
C GLN A 214 4.24 -10.37 3.81
N VAL A 215 4.44 -10.16 5.11
CA VAL A 215 3.36 -10.02 6.10
C VAL A 215 2.52 -8.80 5.81
N MET A 216 3.14 -7.65 5.50
CA MET A 216 2.44 -6.43 5.10
C MET A 216 1.57 -6.67 3.86
N ASP A 217 2.13 -7.29 2.82
CA ASP A 217 1.45 -7.58 1.56
C ASP A 217 0.23 -8.52 1.75
N TRP A 218 0.39 -9.59 2.56
CA TRP A 218 -0.72 -10.47 2.88
C TRP A 218 -1.79 -9.80 3.75
N SER A 219 -1.38 -8.94 4.67
CA SER A 219 -2.32 -8.20 5.52
C SER A 219 -3.15 -7.19 4.72
N ASP A 220 -2.53 -6.54 3.72
CA ASP A 220 -3.23 -5.71 2.74
C ASP A 220 -4.24 -6.53 1.94
N ASP A 221 -3.83 -7.68 1.40
CA ASP A 221 -4.68 -8.58 0.65
C ASP A 221 -5.90 -9.06 1.46
N VAL A 222 -5.71 -9.42 2.72
CA VAL A 222 -6.78 -9.83 3.64
C VAL A 222 -7.71 -8.66 3.95
N ALA A 223 -7.15 -7.51 4.34
CA ALA A 223 -7.94 -6.32 4.61
C ALA A 223 -8.77 -5.90 3.40
N TYR A 224 -8.14 -5.84 2.22
CA TYR A 224 -8.79 -5.47 0.97
C TYR A 224 -9.99 -6.40 0.67
N CYS A 225 -9.80 -7.72 0.63
CA CYS A 225 -10.88 -8.63 0.25
C CYS A 225 -12.03 -8.69 1.27
N VAL A 226 -11.71 -8.57 2.57
CA VAL A 226 -12.71 -8.70 3.65
C VAL A 226 -13.47 -7.40 3.90
N HIS A 227 -12.76 -6.28 3.92
CA HIS A 227 -13.39 -4.99 4.20
C HIS A 227 -14.17 -4.46 2.99
N ASP A 228 -13.69 -4.71 1.78
CA ASP A 228 -14.40 -4.26 0.58
C ASP A 228 -15.73 -5.00 0.38
N ILE A 229 -15.79 -6.30 0.71
CA ILE A 229 -17.06 -7.02 0.67
C ILE A 229 -18.01 -6.55 1.78
N GLU A 230 -17.50 -6.25 2.98
CA GLU A 230 -18.27 -5.65 4.07
C GLU A 230 -18.88 -4.32 3.64
N ASP A 231 -18.05 -3.39 3.13
CA ASP A 231 -18.48 -2.07 2.70
C ASP A 231 -19.48 -2.15 1.52
N ALA A 232 -19.25 -3.07 0.57
CA ALA A 232 -20.14 -3.24 -0.56
C ALA A 232 -21.52 -3.81 -0.17
N ILE A 233 -21.58 -4.70 0.82
CA ILE A 233 -22.85 -5.19 1.38
C ILE A 233 -23.52 -4.10 2.22
N ALA A 234 -22.78 -3.43 3.12
CA ALA A 234 -23.33 -2.40 3.99
C ALA A 234 -23.91 -1.22 3.20
N SER A 235 -23.26 -0.80 2.10
CA SER A 235 -23.73 0.25 1.21
C SER A 235 -24.82 -0.21 0.21
N GLY A 236 -25.26 -1.48 0.26
CA GLY A 236 -26.28 -2.03 -0.63
C GLY A 236 -25.84 -2.22 -2.08
N ARG A 237 -24.54 -2.14 -2.38
CA ARG A 237 -23.99 -2.37 -3.73
C ARG A 237 -23.92 -3.85 -4.08
N ILE A 238 -23.77 -4.71 -3.08
CA ILE A 238 -23.89 -6.16 -3.19
C ILE A 238 -25.12 -6.60 -2.42
N ASP A 239 -26.06 -7.25 -3.12
CA ASP A 239 -27.08 -8.07 -2.50
C ASP A 239 -26.51 -9.47 -2.30
N PRO A 240 -26.22 -9.92 -1.06
CA PRO A 240 -25.62 -11.22 -0.81
C PRO A 240 -26.45 -12.40 -1.33
N ALA A 241 -27.78 -12.24 -1.41
CA ALA A 241 -28.68 -13.27 -1.95
C ALA A 241 -28.31 -13.68 -3.39
N LEU A 242 -27.70 -12.77 -4.16
CA LEU A 242 -27.29 -13.05 -5.54
C LEU A 242 -26.19 -14.11 -5.63
N LEU A 243 -25.40 -14.32 -4.56
CA LEU A 243 -24.42 -15.42 -4.50
C LEU A 243 -25.08 -16.81 -4.45
N GLY A 244 -26.39 -16.88 -4.23
CA GLY A 244 -27.20 -18.11 -4.45
C GLY A 244 -27.33 -18.51 -5.92
N SER A 245 -27.19 -17.58 -6.86
CA SER A 245 -27.32 -17.82 -8.31
C SER A 245 -26.10 -18.55 -8.89
N ARG A 246 -26.35 -19.65 -9.60
CA ARG A 246 -25.29 -20.40 -10.32
C ARG A 246 -24.59 -19.54 -11.39
N THR A 247 -25.33 -18.66 -12.05
CA THR A 247 -24.75 -17.76 -13.06
C THR A 247 -23.79 -16.78 -12.44
N VAL A 248 -24.19 -16.12 -11.34
CA VAL A 248 -23.33 -15.18 -10.61
C VAL A 248 -22.06 -15.86 -10.09
N ARG A 249 -22.20 -17.07 -9.50
CA ARG A 249 -21.02 -17.82 -9.03
C ARG A 249 -20.02 -18.12 -10.13
N ARG A 250 -20.48 -18.50 -11.33
CA ARG A 250 -19.63 -18.75 -12.48
C ARG A 250 -18.91 -17.47 -12.93
N GLU A 251 -19.64 -16.36 -13.00
CA GLU A 251 -19.03 -15.06 -13.34
C GLU A 251 -17.97 -14.64 -12.33
N VAL A 252 -18.21 -14.84 -11.03
CA VAL A 252 -17.23 -14.55 -9.95
C VAL A 252 -15.99 -15.44 -10.10
N VAL A 253 -16.16 -16.75 -10.34
CA VAL A 253 -15.04 -17.68 -10.52
C VAL A 253 -14.21 -17.30 -11.76
N GLN A 254 -14.87 -16.98 -12.88
CA GLN A 254 -14.18 -16.53 -14.09
C GLN A 254 -13.37 -15.25 -13.84
N LEU A 255 -13.96 -14.24 -13.18
CA LEU A 255 -13.24 -13.02 -12.82
C LEU A 255 -12.10 -13.28 -11.84
N ALA A 256 -12.27 -14.22 -10.89
CA ALA A 256 -11.22 -14.57 -9.95
C ALA A 256 -10.02 -15.18 -10.69
N HIS A 257 -10.26 -16.08 -11.65
CA HIS A 257 -9.23 -16.65 -12.48
C HIS A 257 -8.55 -15.58 -13.36
N ASP A 258 -9.33 -14.78 -14.09
CA ASP A 258 -8.77 -13.86 -15.09
C ASP A 258 -7.98 -12.68 -14.45
N TRP A 259 -8.38 -12.22 -13.26
CA TRP A 259 -7.87 -10.99 -12.69
C TRP A 259 -6.97 -11.17 -11.47
N TYR A 260 -7.13 -12.26 -10.71
CA TYR A 260 -6.49 -12.39 -9.39
C TYR A 260 -5.68 -13.66 -9.17
N ALA A 261 -6.00 -14.75 -9.88
CA ALA A 261 -5.40 -16.04 -9.62
C ALA A 261 -5.37 -16.91 -10.90
N SER A 262 -4.81 -16.39 -12.01
CA SER A 262 -4.74 -17.06 -13.30
C SER A 262 -3.85 -18.31 -13.30
N ASP A 263 -3.03 -18.47 -12.28
CA ASP A 263 -2.19 -19.65 -12.04
C ASP A 263 -2.91 -20.77 -11.28
N LEU A 264 -4.11 -20.50 -10.71
CA LEU A 264 -4.91 -21.50 -9.99
C LEU A 264 -6.00 -22.09 -10.88
N PRO A 265 -6.30 -23.40 -10.76
CA PRO A 265 -7.39 -24.05 -11.49
C PRO A 265 -8.76 -23.45 -11.13
N GLU A 266 -9.67 -23.31 -12.11
CA GLU A 266 -11.05 -22.84 -11.88
C GLU A 266 -11.82 -23.74 -10.89
N GLU A 267 -11.53 -25.04 -10.87
CA GLU A 267 -12.10 -25.99 -9.92
C GLU A 267 -11.79 -25.59 -8.47
N LEU A 268 -10.53 -25.21 -8.19
CA LEU A 268 -10.10 -24.76 -6.86
C LEU A 268 -10.81 -23.45 -6.45
N LEU A 269 -10.99 -22.51 -7.39
CA LEU A 269 -11.73 -21.26 -7.17
C LEU A 269 -13.22 -21.54 -6.92
N THR A 270 -13.81 -22.49 -7.65
CA THR A 270 -15.21 -22.91 -7.45
C THR A 270 -15.40 -23.52 -6.06
N GLU A 271 -14.49 -24.41 -5.67
CA GLU A 271 -14.49 -25.00 -4.31
C GLU A 271 -14.25 -23.94 -3.24
N ALA A 272 -13.38 -22.96 -3.47
CA ALA A 272 -13.12 -21.86 -2.56
C ALA A 272 -14.38 -21.04 -2.29
N LEU A 273 -15.10 -20.65 -3.35
CA LEU A 273 -16.37 -19.94 -3.20
C LEU A 273 -17.40 -20.78 -2.46
N GLN A 274 -17.51 -22.09 -2.77
CA GLN A 274 -18.43 -22.98 -2.07
C GLN A 274 -18.07 -23.10 -0.59
N ARG A 275 -16.77 -23.30 -0.25
CA ARG A 275 -16.32 -23.37 1.16
C ARG A 275 -16.68 -22.10 1.94
N LEU A 276 -16.49 -20.90 1.35
CA LEU A 276 -16.85 -19.64 1.99
C LEU A 276 -18.36 -19.54 2.25
N LEU A 277 -19.20 -19.94 1.29
CA LEU A 277 -20.65 -19.95 1.44
C LEU A 277 -21.10 -20.98 2.50
N ASP A 278 -20.48 -22.15 2.55
CA ASP A 278 -20.79 -23.22 3.51
C ASP A 278 -20.45 -22.84 4.96
N THR A 279 -19.60 -21.82 5.18
CA THR A 279 -19.35 -21.30 6.54
C THR A 279 -20.61 -20.69 7.17
N GLY A 280 -21.54 -20.21 6.36
CA GLY A 280 -22.69 -19.42 6.82
C GLY A 280 -22.32 -18.05 7.42
N TRP A 281 -21.08 -17.57 7.21
CA TRP A 281 -20.64 -16.26 7.73
C TRP A 281 -21.09 -15.10 6.84
N ILE A 282 -21.14 -15.34 5.52
CA ILE A 282 -21.69 -14.35 4.58
C ILE A 282 -23.22 -14.34 4.76
N PRO A 283 -23.83 -13.22 5.12
CA PRO A 283 -25.28 -13.17 5.34
C PRO A 283 -26.06 -13.38 4.05
N ASP A 284 -27.25 -13.97 4.15
CA ASP A 284 -28.16 -14.08 3.00
C ASP A 284 -28.79 -12.75 2.59
N ARG A 285 -28.86 -11.77 3.52
CA ARG A 285 -29.44 -10.44 3.29
C ARG A 285 -28.89 -9.43 4.30
N HIS A 286 -28.94 -8.17 3.91
CA HIS A 286 -28.61 -7.03 4.76
C HIS A 286 -29.74 -5.99 4.68
N ASP A 287 -30.16 -5.47 5.83
CA ASP A 287 -31.31 -4.53 5.95
C ASP A 287 -30.93 -3.21 6.66
N GLY A 288 -29.63 -2.97 6.92
CA GLY A 288 -29.11 -1.80 7.61
C GLY A 288 -29.41 -1.76 9.12
N SER A 289 -30.10 -2.77 9.68
CA SER A 289 -30.36 -2.83 11.11
C SER A 289 -29.07 -3.07 11.90
N ARG A 290 -29.08 -2.65 13.19
CA ARG A 290 -27.96 -2.95 14.11
C ARG A 290 -27.62 -4.45 14.14
N ARG A 291 -28.62 -5.32 14.02
CA ARG A 291 -28.42 -6.77 13.99
C ARG A 291 -27.68 -7.20 12.73
N SER A 292 -28.08 -6.70 11.55
CA SER A 292 -27.43 -7.06 10.30
C SER A 292 -26.01 -6.48 10.20
N LEU A 293 -25.77 -5.28 10.74
CA LEU A 293 -24.42 -4.70 10.87
C LEU A 293 -23.52 -5.56 11.79
N ALA A 294 -24.06 -6.05 12.91
CA ALA A 294 -23.30 -6.95 13.80
C ALA A 294 -22.90 -8.26 13.11
N VAL A 295 -23.76 -8.82 12.25
CA VAL A 295 -23.44 -10.01 11.43
C VAL A 295 -22.28 -9.73 10.46
N LEU A 296 -22.26 -8.57 9.82
CA LEU A 296 -21.15 -8.17 8.95
C LEU A 296 -19.83 -8.05 9.73
N LYS A 297 -19.85 -7.46 10.93
CA LYS A 297 -18.65 -7.35 11.77
C LYS A 297 -18.15 -8.73 12.25
N ASP A 298 -19.05 -9.66 12.53
CA ASP A 298 -18.68 -11.05 12.88
C ASP A 298 -18.08 -11.77 11.66
N MET A 299 -18.67 -11.60 10.47
CA MET A 299 -18.11 -12.10 9.20
C MET A 299 -16.67 -11.60 9.00
N THR A 300 -16.45 -10.29 9.10
CA THR A 300 -15.14 -9.65 8.97
C THR A 300 -14.11 -10.27 9.91
N SER A 301 -14.42 -10.34 11.20
CA SER A 301 -13.51 -10.90 12.21
C SER A 301 -13.16 -12.37 11.93
N ARG A 302 -14.14 -13.17 11.53
CA ARG A 302 -13.95 -14.61 11.22
C ARG A 302 -13.10 -14.82 9.99
N LEU A 303 -13.34 -14.05 8.91
CA LEU A 303 -12.56 -14.14 7.68
C LEU A 303 -11.11 -13.72 7.88
N ILE A 304 -10.85 -12.60 8.59
CA ILE A 304 -9.49 -12.19 8.96
C ILE A 304 -8.78 -13.29 9.73
N GLY A 305 -9.41 -13.81 10.80
CA GLY A 305 -8.83 -14.90 11.60
C GLY A 305 -8.53 -16.14 10.76
N ARG A 306 -9.45 -16.54 9.85
CA ARG A 306 -9.27 -17.67 8.95
C ARG A 306 -8.03 -17.51 8.06
N PHE A 307 -7.87 -16.38 7.41
CA PHE A 307 -6.76 -16.14 6.45
C PHE A 307 -5.42 -16.00 7.16
N VAL A 308 -5.36 -15.29 8.27
CA VAL A 308 -4.14 -15.13 9.07
C VAL A 308 -3.69 -16.49 9.63
N THR A 309 -4.59 -17.24 10.27
CA THR A 309 -4.25 -18.53 10.88
C THR A 309 -3.84 -19.57 9.84
N ALA A 310 -4.44 -19.58 8.65
CA ALA A 310 -4.07 -20.52 7.59
C ALA A 310 -2.63 -20.30 7.12
N VAL A 311 -2.23 -19.04 6.94
CA VAL A 311 -0.88 -18.67 6.47
C VAL A 311 0.14 -18.82 7.60
N GLU A 312 -0.20 -18.49 8.85
CA GLU A 312 0.64 -18.76 10.03
C GLU A 312 0.95 -20.25 10.13
N ALA A 313 -0.08 -21.11 10.12
CA ALA A 313 0.08 -22.56 10.24
C ALA A 313 0.96 -23.15 9.12
N ALA A 314 0.76 -22.72 7.87
CA ALA A 314 1.57 -23.16 6.74
C ALA A 314 3.04 -22.68 6.85
N THR A 315 3.24 -21.44 7.25
CA THR A 315 4.59 -20.87 7.45
C THR A 315 5.32 -21.59 8.60
N ARG A 316 4.62 -21.88 9.70
CA ARG A 316 5.16 -22.65 10.82
C ARG A 316 5.47 -24.10 10.44
N ALA A 317 4.63 -24.73 9.64
CA ALA A 317 4.88 -26.10 9.17
C ALA A 317 6.15 -26.19 8.32
N GLU A 318 6.49 -25.18 7.54
CA GLU A 318 7.69 -25.11 6.71
C GLU A 318 8.94 -24.72 7.50
N HIS A 319 8.84 -23.71 8.38
CA HIS A 319 10.00 -23.06 9.02
C HIS A 319 10.16 -23.36 10.52
N GLY A 320 9.18 -24.03 11.15
CA GLY A 320 9.19 -24.37 12.58
C GLY A 320 8.78 -23.22 13.50
N GLU A 321 8.88 -23.46 14.83
CA GLU A 321 8.37 -22.57 15.88
C GLU A 321 9.35 -21.45 16.29
N GLY A 322 10.50 -21.33 15.60
CA GLY A 322 11.50 -20.30 15.89
C GLY A 322 11.02 -18.89 15.60
N VAL A 323 11.81 -17.90 15.98
CA VAL A 323 11.61 -16.49 15.59
C VAL A 323 11.93 -16.35 14.11
N LEU A 324 10.95 -15.94 13.34
CA LEU A 324 11.08 -15.69 11.90
C LEU A 324 11.09 -14.17 11.68
N THR A 325 12.19 -13.67 11.10
CA THR A 325 12.37 -12.22 10.89
C THR A 325 13.23 -11.98 9.67
N ARG A 326 13.07 -10.86 9.03
CA ARG A 326 13.87 -10.39 7.91
C ARG A 326 13.88 -11.45 6.77
N TYR A 327 15.02 -12.01 6.47
CA TYR A 327 15.23 -13.00 5.40
C TYR A 327 15.42 -14.43 5.94
N ALA A 328 15.10 -14.67 7.23
CA ALA A 328 15.23 -16.01 7.81
C ALA A 328 14.18 -17.00 7.28
N ALA A 329 13.03 -16.50 6.82
CA ALA A 329 11.94 -17.29 6.26
C ALA A 329 11.22 -16.52 5.15
N ASP A 330 10.43 -17.24 4.35
CA ASP A 330 9.45 -16.70 3.45
C ASP A 330 8.05 -17.07 3.96
N LEU A 331 7.07 -16.21 3.70
CA LEU A 331 5.68 -16.46 4.05
C LEU A 331 5.11 -17.54 3.14
N VAL A 332 4.50 -18.57 3.70
CA VAL A 332 3.85 -19.65 2.96
C VAL A 332 2.35 -19.41 2.90
N VAL A 333 1.87 -18.95 1.76
CA VAL A 333 0.44 -18.71 1.53
C VAL A 333 -0.17 -19.91 0.80
N PRO A 334 -1.04 -20.71 1.46
CA PRO A 334 -1.68 -21.87 0.82
C PRO A 334 -2.56 -21.46 -0.36
N ASP A 335 -2.58 -22.27 -1.42
CA ASP A 335 -3.43 -22.05 -2.59
C ASP A 335 -4.92 -21.97 -2.23
N THR A 336 -5.34 -22.68 -1.19
CA THR A 336 -6.71 -22.58 -0.66
C THR A 336 -7.04 -21.19 -0.13
N ALA A 337 -6.10 -20.53 0.58
CA ALA A 337 -6.27 -19.17 1.07
C ALA A 337 -6.21 -18.16 -0.09
N ARG A 338 -5.28 -18.34 -1.04
CA ARG A 338 -5.19 -17.53 -2.27
C ARG A 338 -6.49 -17.58 -3.08
N ALA A 339 -7.05 -18.78 -3.25
CA ALA A 339 -8.31 -18.97 -3.97
C ALA A 339 -9.48 -18.29 -3.25
N GLU A 340 -9.57 -18.39 -1.93
CA GLU A 340 -10.64 -17.76 -1.15
C GLU A 340 -10.55 -16.22 -1.19
N THR A 341 -9.37 -15.63 -1.06
CA THR A 341 -9.19 -14.17 -1.20
C THR A 341 -9.48 -13.71 -2.63
N ALA A 342 -9.08 -14.48 -3.64
CA ALA A 342 -9.34 -14.16 -5.04
C ALA A 342 -10.85 -14.11 -5.38
N VAL A 343 -11.65 -15.07 -4.89
CA VAL A 343 -13.10 -15.07 -5.14
C VAL A 343 -13.83 -13.97 -4.37
N LEU A 344 -13.35 -13.56 -3.19
CA LEU A 344 -13.87 -12.38 -2.48
C LEU A 344 -13.58 -11.09 -3.26
N LYS A 345 -12.34 -10.88 -3.72
CA LYS A 345 -11.96 -9.75 -4.57
C LYS A 345 -12.79 -9.71 -5.85
N ALA A 346 -12.95 -10.85 -6.51
CA ALA A 346 -13.77 -10.97 -7.74
C ALA A 346 -15.25 -10.68 -7.50
N THR A 347 -15.78 -11.03 -6.32
CA THR A 347 -17.15 -10.69 -5.94
C THR A 347 -17.33 -9.16 -5.90
N VAL A 348 -16.43 -8.45 -5.27
CA VAL A 348 -16.46 -6.97 -5.26
C VAL A 348 -16.28 -6.41 -6.67
N ALA A 349 -15.33 -6.92 -7.43
CA ALA A 349 -15.08 -6.47 -8.81
C ALA A 349 -16.33 -6.61 -9.69
N ARG A 350 -17.04 -7.74 -9.60
CA ARG A 350 -18.24 -8.03 -10.37
C ARG A 350 -19.36 -7.04 -10.14
N PHE A 351 -19.58 -6.65 -8.89
CA PHE A 351 -20.74 -5.82 -8.53
C PHE A 351 -20.41 -4.32 -8.47
N VAL A 352 -19.16 -3.94 -8.17
CA VAL A 352 -18.79 -2.54 -7.95
C VAL A 352 -17.97 -1.97 -9.10
N MET A 353 -16.96 -2.69 -9.59
CA MET A 353 -15.98 -2.11 -10.53
C MET A 353 -16.47 -2.09 -11.98
N LEU A 354 -17.31 -3.03 -12.40
CA LEU A 354 -17.77 -3.18 -13.79
C LEU A 354 -19.02 -2.36 -14.15
N SER A 355 -19.47 -1.44 -13.29
CA SER A 355 -20.66 -0.63 -13.55
C SER A 355 -20.40 0.50 -14.57
N ASP A 356 -21.43 0.84 -15.38
CA ASP A 356 -21.37 1.96 -16.34
C ASP A 356 -21.18 3.32 -15.67
N GLU A 357 -21.68 3.47 -14.45
CA GLU A 357 -21.48 4.66 -13.63
C GLU A 357 -19.99 4.82 -13.31
N ARG A 358 -19.33 3.74 -12.91
CA ARG A 358 -17.90 3.75 -12.61
C ARG A 358 -17.05 4.19 -13.81
N ARG A 359 -17.38 3.71 -15.02
CA ARG A 359 -16.67 4.09 -16.25
C ARG A 359 -16.72 5.60 -16.49
N ARG A 360 -17.89 6.22 -16.38
CA ARG A 360 -18.04 7.69 -16.54
C ARG A 360 -17.26 8.47 -15.49
N VAL A 361 -17.21 7.99 -14.28
CA VAL A 361 -16.40 8.61 -13.21
C VAL A 361 -14.91 8.51 -13.55
N MET A 362 -14.43 7.37 -14.06
CA MET A 362 -13.04 7.16 -14.47
C MET A 362 -12.62 8.10 -15.60
N ASP A 363 -13.45 8.26 -16.64
CA ASP A 363 -13.17 9.20 -17.75
C ASP A 363 -12.99 10.64 -17.26
N TRP A 364 -13.84 11.05 -16.34
CA TRP A 364 -13.70 12.37 -15.73
C TRP A 364 -12.44 12.49 -14.84
N GLN A 365 -12.12 11.46 -14.05
CA GLN A 365 -10.91 11.42 -13.22
C GLN A 365 -9.64 11.51 -14.09
N ARG A 366 -9.62 10.83 -15.23
CA ARG A 366 -8.55 10.93 -16.22
C ARG A 366 -8.35 12.38 -16.68
N THR A 367 -9.43 13.06 -17.04
CA THR A 367 -9.39 14.48 -17.44
C THR A 367 -8.80 15.35 -16.33
N VAL A 368 -9.22 15.15 -15.07
CA VAL A 368 -8.71 15.91 -13.93
C VAL A 368 -7.21 15.74 -13.76
N VAL A 369 -6.70 14.51 -13.80
CA VAL A 369 -5.27 14.22 -13.62
C VAL A 369 -4.46 14.81 -14.77
N ALA A 370 -4.90 14.62 -16.02
CA ALA A 370 -4.21 15.12 -17.20
C ALA A 370 -4.14 16.65 -17.23
N ASP A 371 -5.27 17.33 -16.98
CA ASP A 371 -5.32 18.80 -16.98
C ASP A 371 -4.45 19.40 -15.88
N LEU A 372 -4.40 18.78 -14.68
CA LEU A 372 -3.53 19.23 -13.60
C LEU A 372 -2.05 19.02 -13.95
N PHE A 373 -1.70 17.87 -14.51
CA PHE A 373 -0.34 17.59 -14.95
C PHE A 373 0.13 18.61 -16.00
N GLU A 374 -0.66 18.82 -17.05
CA GLU A 374 -0.35 19.82 -18.07
C GLU A 374 -0.29 21.26 -17.52
N HIS A 375 -1.18 21.58 -16.58
CA HIS A 375 -1.18 22.89 -15.94
C HIS A 375 0.14 23.14 -15.20
N TYR A 376 0.60 22.21 -14.39
CA TYR A 376 1.85 22.36 -13.64
C TYR A 376 3.09 22.31 -14.54
N LEU A 377 3.04 21.60 -15.67
CA LEU A 377 4.11 21.68 -16.66
C LEU A 377 4.26 23.10 -17.26
N ARG A 378 3.15 23.80 -17.48
CA ARG A 378 3.15 25.16 -18.08
C ARG A 378 3.30 26.26 -17.02
N HIS A 379 2.90 26.00 -15.79
CA HIS A 379 2.80 26.97 -14.69
C HIS A 379 3.48 26.47 -13.43
N PRO A 380 4.84 26.39 -13.41
CA PRO A 380 5.57 25.91 -12.23
C PRO A 380 5.33 26.75 -10.98
N GLU A 381 5.01 28.04 -11.15
CA GLU A 381 4.64 28.97 -10.07
C GLU A 381 3.33 28.60 -9.36
N ALA A 382 2.52 27.73 -9.93
CA ALA A 382 1.29 27.22 -9.32
C ALA A 382 1.51 25.96 -8.46
N MET A 383 2.71 25.38 -8.51
CA MET A 383 3.08 24.21 -7.72
C MET A 383 3.23 24.56 -6.22
N ASP A 384 3.11 23.56 -5.36
CA ASP A 384 3.49 23.71 -3.96
C ASP A 384 4.99 24.03 -3.84
N PRO A 385 5.42 24.89 -2.90
CA PRO A 385 6.80 25.41 -2.86
C PRO A 385 7.90 24.34 -2.91
N MET A 386 7.68 23.20 -2.26
CA MET A 386 8.63 22.09 -2.24
C MET A 386 8.83 21.51 -3.65
N HIS A 387 7.76 21.17 -4.34
CA HIS A 387 7.83 20.60 -5.69
C HIS A 387 8.27 21.63 -6.75
N ALA A 388 7.92 22.91 -6.55
CA ALA A 388 8.43 23.99 -7.39
C ALA A 388 9.95 24.16 -7.24
N GLN A 389 10.47 24.01 -6.02
CA GLN A 389 11.91 24.00 -5.75
C GLN A 389 12.60 22.81 -6.42
N ASP A 390 12.09 21.57 -6.21
CA ASP A 390 12.66 20.35 -6.82
C ASP A 390 12.72 20.49 -8.34
N ARG A 391 11.68 21.04 -8.94
CA ARG A 391 11.63 21.30 -10.38
C ARG A 391 12.69 22.30 -10.81
N ALA A 392 12.80 23.43 -10.11
CA ALA A 392 13.79 24.48 -10.44
C ALA A 392 15.23 23.97 -10.28
N GLU A 393 15.51 23.14 -9.28
CA GLU A 393 16.81 22.49 -9.09
C GLU A 393 17.13 21.54 -10.27
N GLY A 394 16.15 20.74 -10.73
CA GLY A 394 16.30 19.90 -11.92
C GLY A 394 16.60 20.72 -13.18
N GLU A 395 15.85 21.79 -13.44
CA GLU A 395 16.06 22.69 -14.58
C GLU A 395 17.46 23.34 -14.54
N GLN A 396 17.90 23.82 -13.37
CA GLN A 396 19.25 24.40 -13.19
C GLN A 396 20.38 23.39 -13.38
N ALA A 397 20.15 22.13 -13.00
CA ALA A 397 21.10 21.04 -13.22
C ALA A 397 21.10 20.48 -14.65
N GLY A 398 20.19 20.93 -15.52
CA GLY A 398 19.97 20.34 -16.84
C GLY A 398 19.33 18.95 -16.81
N ASP A 399 18.71 18.57 -15.70
CA ASP A 399 17.97 17.33 -15.52
C ASP A 399 16.47 17.55 -15.86
N GLU A 400 16.16 17.50 -17.15
CA GLU A 400 14.78 17.65 -17.64
C GLU A 400 13.86 16.55 -17.11
N GLN A 401 14.38 15.34 -16.91
CA GLN A 401 13.60 14.21 -16.37
C GLN A 401 13.23 14.44 -14.90
N GLY A 402 14.19 14.90 -14.08
CA GLY A 402 13.95 15.29 -12.69
C GLY A 402 12.96 16.45 -12.58
N ALA A 403 13.04 17.44 -13.45
CA ALA A 403 12.08 18.55 -13.48
C ALA A 403 10.63 18.08 -13.78
N VAL A 404 10.45 17.16 -14.73
CA VAL A 404 9.13 16.55 -15.02
C VAL A 404 8.69 15.63 -13.87
N ARG A 405 9.60 14.88 -13.26
CA ARG A 405 9.32 14.05 -12.09
C ARG A 405 8.76 14.87 -10.91
N ALA A 406 9.26 16.08 -10.69
CA ALA A 406 8.71 16.98 -9.68
C ALA A 406 7.24 17.36 -9.95
N VAL A 407 6.83 17.47 -11.21
CA VAL A 407 5.42 17.69 -11.58
C VAL A 407 4.57 16.44 -11.30
N VAL A 408 5.10 15.25 -11.58
CA VAL A 408 4.45 13.98 -11.23
C VAL A 408 4.26 13.90 -9.71
N ASP A 409 5.30 14.20 -8.93
CA ASP A 409 5.26 14.23 -7.45
C ASP A 409 4.21 15.22 -6.94
N GLN A 410 4.11 16.41 -7.56
CA GLN A 410 3.08 17.39 -7.21
C GLN A 410 1.67 16.84 -7.40
N VAL A 411 1.37 16.22 -8.55
CA VAL A 411 0.05 15.65 -8.83
C VAL A 411 -0.22 14.46 -7.91
N ALA A 412 0.75 13.56 -7.74
CA ALA A 412 0.63 12.39 -6.88
C ALA A 412 0.42 12.75 -5.40
N SER A 413 0.92 13.90 -4.96
CA SER A 413 0.76 14.40 -3.59
C SER A 413 -0.61 15.04 -3.29
N LEU A 414 -1.48 15.17 -4.28
CA LEU A 414 -2.83 15.69 -4.07
C LEU A 414 -3.74 14.61 -3.45
N SER A 415 -4.72 15.05 -2.68
CA SER A 415 -5.89 14.23 -2.35
C SER A 415 -6.94 14.34 -3.45
N ASP A 416 -7.91 13.43 -3.49
CA ASP A 416 -9.03 13.47 -4.44
C ASP A 416 -9.79 14.79 -4.35
N ALA A 417 -10.09 15.23 -3.13
CA ALA A 417 -10.81 16.47 -2.88
C ALA A 417 -10.02 17.69 -3.38
N ARG A 418 -8.70 17.72 -3.14
CA ARG A 418 -7.84 18.81 -3.58
C ARG A 418 -7.69 18.83 -5.10
N ALA A 419 -7.50 17.68 -5.74
CA ALA A 419 -7.43 17.56 -7.19
C ALA A 419 -8.69 18.08 -7.86
N ARG A 420 -9.88 17.67 -7.38
CA ARG A 420 -11.18 18.19 -7.85
C ARG A 420 -11.30 19.71 -7.71
N ALA A 421 -10.98 20.24 -6.53
CA ALA A 421 -11.10 21.66 -6.26
C ALA A 421 -10.14 22.51 -7.12
N LEU A 422 -8.94 22.01 -7.37
CA LEU A 422 -7.96 22.66 -8.27
C LEU A 422 -8.47 22.68 -9.71
N HIS A 423 -8.89 21.52 -10.23
CA HIS A 423 -9.41 21.39 -11.59
C HIS A 423 -10.64 22.29 -11.82
N GLN A 424 -11.59 22.35 -10.87
CA GLN A 424 -12.73 23.27 -10.97
C GLN A 424 -12.32 24.75 -11.04
N ARG A 425 -11.25 25.13 -10.34
CA ARG A 425 -10.70 26.50 -10.43
C ARG A 425 -10.08 26.80 -11.80
N LEU A 426 -9.40 25.82 -12.40
CA LEU A 426 -8.85 25.95 -13.76
C LEU A 426 -9.97 26.12 -14.78
N ALA A 427 -11.01 25.28 -14.74
CA ALA A 427 -12.15 25.36 -15.63
C ALA A 427 -12.85 26.73 -15.58
N ARG A 428 -13.04 27.30 -14.36
CA ARG A 428 -13.65 28.64 -14.20
C ARG A 428 -12.78 29.76 -14.80
N ARG A 429 -11.44 29.67 -14.69
CA ARG A 429 -10.52 30.66 -15.28
C ARG A 429 -10.49 30.60 -16.81
N ALA A 430 -10.69 29.43 -17.39
CA ALA A 430 -10.76 29.25 -18.84
C ALA A 430 -12.09 29.73 -19.46
N SER A 431 -13.16 29.89 -18.63
CA SER A 431 -14.49 30.28 -19.08
C SER A 431 -14.80 31.77 -18.86
N GLY A 432 -13.94 32.54 -18.23
CA GLY A 432 -14.08 33.96 -17.96
C GLY A 432 -12.97 34.77 -18.61
#